data_6223d1278b257602d8c50c99684c3153
#
_entry.id   6223d1278b257602d8c50c99684c3153
#
_cell.length_a   1.000
_cell.length_b   1.000
_cell.length_c   1.000
_cell.angle_alpha   90.00
_cell.angle_beta   90.00
_cell.angle_gamma   90.00
#
_symmetry.space_group_name_H-M   'P 1'
#
loop_
_entity.id
_entity.type
_entity.pdbx_description
1 polymer ?
#
loop_
_entity_poly.entity_id
_entity_poly.type
_entity_poly.pdbx_seq_one_letter_code
_entity_poly.pdbx_strand_id
1 'polypeptide(L)'
;MDKVNVSRLEHPGSWALDPASCRFLAAFARALEARRVLEFGSGFSTLMLAREIEKTEGNFLFSVDDSAKYSSLARDEYETSECRAKVEFRVAPLRPRLYGTRLLLSYSLPKGLLEAIGPFDLVLIDAPHHDFGRESVFYDAFSAVAPGGYVVLDDANRGDMERAYVRSWRAAYGGAIDPILLEGIGNGLCVIEKVGSAKPAYPRAGSLSLAARTLRNYVRFLSRSEA
;
A
#
# COMPACT_ATOMS: atom_id res chain seq x y z
N MET A 1 14.29 -25.19 7.98
CA MET A 1 13.11 -24.45 7.51
C MET A 1 12.28 -24.10 8.73
N ASP A 2 12.57 -22.97 9.34
CA ASP A 2 11.80 -22.51 10.50
C ASP A 2 10.44 -22.03 10.02
N LYS A 3 9.42 -22.76 10.42
CA LYS A 3 8.03 -22.36 10.18
C LYS A 3 7.80 -21.04 10.90
N VAL A 4 7.54 -19.97 10.15
CA VAL A 4 7.06 -18.72 10.73
C VAL A 4 5.81 -19.06 11.51
N ASN A 5 5.89 -18.96 12.83
CA ASN A 5 4.80 -19.30 13.72
C ASN A 5 3.82 -18.11 13.79
N VAL A 6 3.08 -17.89 12.70
CA VAL A 6 2.03 -16.87 12.58
C VAL A 6 0.90 -17.12 13.60
N SER A 7 0.85 -18.32 14.20
CA SER A 7 -0.19 -18.73 15.15
C SER A 7 -0.09 -18.10 16.55
N ARG A 8 0.98 -17.35 16.84
CA ARG A 8 1.14 -16.64 18.14
C ARG A 8 0.68 -15.18 18.12
N LEU A 9 0.32 -14.66 16.96
CA LEU A 9 -0.27 -13.33 16.86
C LEU A 9 -1.78 -13.54 16.94
N GLU A 10 -2.41 -13.07 18.02
CA GLU A 10 -3.86 -13.08 18.17
C GLU A 10 -4.48 -12.44 16.92
N HIS A 11 -5.57 -13.03 16.45
CA HIS A 11 -6.21 -12.66 15.18
C HIS A 11 -6.54 -11.17 15.18
N PRO A 12 -5.91 -10.36 14.35
CA PRO A 12 -6.24 -8.95 14.27
C PRO A 12 -7.68 -8.82 13.77
N GLY A 13 -8.38 -7.77 14.20
CA GLY A 13 -9.79 -7.55 13.92
C GLY A 13 -10.15 -7.65 12.44
N SER A 14 -11.43 -7.53 12.11
CA SER A 14 -12.03 -7.75 10.79
C SER A 14 -11.47 -6.90 9.61
N TRP A 15 -10.58 -5.97 9.88
CA TRP A 15 -9.93 -5.07 8.91
C TRP A 15 -8.47 -5.40 8.63
N ALA A 16 -7.93 -6.43 9.26
CA ALA A 16 -6.56 -6.84 9.01
C ALA A 16 -6.46 -7.67 7.73
N LEU A 17 -5.30 -7.58 7.11
CA LEU A 17 -4.92 -8.43 5.99
C LEU A 17 -5.17 -9.90 6.34
N ASP A 18 -5.80 -10.66 5.44
CA ASP A 18 -6.10 -12.06 5.71
C ASP A 18 -4.83 -12.90 5.92
N PRO A 19 -4.92 -14.04 6.67
CA PRO A 19 -3.74 -14.84 6.98
C PRO A 19 -3.02 -15.44 5.77
N ALA A 20 -3.69 -15.65 4.64
CA ALA A 20 -3.06 -16.18 3.43
C ALA A 20 -2.24 -15.08 2.74
N SER A 21 -2.80 -13.86 2.64
CA SER A 21 -2.09 -12.67 2.15
C SER A 21 -0.88 -12.34 3.02
N CYS A 22 -1.02 -12.40 4.36
CA CYS A 22 0.10 -12.22 5.28
C CYS A 22 1.23 -13.22 5.06
N ARG A 23 0.92 -14.52 4.94
CA ARG A 23 1.93 -15.56 4.67
C ARG A 23 2.62 -15.34 3.32
N PHE A 24 1.86 -14.97 2.30
CA PHE A 24 2.42 -14.65 0.98
C PHE A 24 3.38 -13.47 1.08
N LEU A 25 2.96 -12.35 1.67
CA LEU A 25 3.78 -11.14 1.79
C LEU A 25 5.06 -11.38 2.60
N ALA A 26 4.97 -12.13 3.71
CA ALA A 26 6.14 -12.50 4.50
C ALA A 26 7.13 -13.34 3.69
N ALA A 27 6.64 -14.36 2.98
CA ALA A 27 7.48 -15.19 2.12
C ALA A 27 8.06 -14.40 0.94
N PHE A 28 7.29 -13.50 0.37
CA PHE A 28 7.67 -12.66 -0.76
C PHE A 28 8.74 -11.64 -0.34
N ALA A 29 8.54 -10.91 0.76
CA ALA A 29 9.53 -9.98 1.30
C ALA A 29 10.87 -10.67 1.58
N ARG A 30 10.82 -11.91 2.13
CA ARG A 30 12.00 -12.73 2.38
C ARG A 30 12.70 -13.17 1.10
N ALA A 31 11.92 -13.63 0.10
CA ALA A 31 12.47 -14.08 -1.19
C ALA A 31 13.12 -12.94 -1.97
N LEU A 32 12.62 -11.71 -1.80
CA LEU A 32 13.19 -10.50 -2.37
C LEU A 32 14.43 -10.00 -1.60
N GLU A 33 14.70 -10.57 -0.41
CA GLU A 33 15.68 -9.99 0.54
C GLU A 33 15.39 -8.49 0.76
N ALA A 34 14.07 -8.13 0.85
CA ALA A 34 13.65 -6.75 0.93
C ALA A 34 14.27 -6.04 2.13
N ARG A 35 14.82 -4.85 1.89
CA ARG A 35 15.45 -4.00 2.92
C ARG A 35 14.57 -2.81 3.25
N ARG A 36 13.96 -2.24 2.23
CA ARG A 36 13.17 -1.02 2.34
C ARG A 36 11.75 -1.29 1.88
N VAL A 37 10.81 -1.15 2.82
CA VAL A 37 9.39 -1.41 2.60
C VAL A 37 8.60 -0.14 2.80
N LEU A 38 7.67 0.15 1.89
CA LEU A 38 6.65 1.17 2.03
C LEU A 38 5.30 0.47 2.18
N GLU A 39 4.53 0.88 3.17
CA GLU A 39 3.20 0.34 3.40
C GLU A 39 2.18 1.48 3.46
N PHE A 40 1.06 1.29 2.79
CA PHE A 40 -0.14 2.10 2.94
C PHE A 40 -1.22 1.26 3.60
N GLY A 41 -1.55 1.63 4.84
CA GLY A 41 -2.42 0.88 5.74
C GLY A 41 -1.64 0.30 6.91
N SER A 42 -1.53 1.06 8.02
CA SER A 42 -0.84 0.58 9.22
C SER A 42 -1.68 -0.46 9.95
N GLY A 43 -1.07 -1.60 10.31
CA GLY A 43 -1.77 -2.66 11.01
C GLY A 43 -0.89 -3.86 11.30
N PHE A 44 -1.52 -5.03 11.36
CA PHE A 44 -0.85 -6.31 11.59
C PHE A 44 0.26 -6.59 10.57
N SER A 45 0.06 -6.23 9.30
CA SER A 45 1.05 -6.34 8.23
C SER A 45 2.33 -5.56 8.54
N THR A 46 2.23 -4.41 9.22
CA THR A 46 3.37 -3.59 9.61
C THR A 46 4.36 -4.38 10.47
N LEU A 47 3.87 -5.01 11.56
CA LEU A 47 4.72 -5.81 12.45
C LEU A 47 5.28 -7.05 11.73
N MET A 48 4.45 -7.70 10.93
CA MET A 48 4.86 -8.88 10.16
C MET A 48 5.98 -8.54 9.18
N LEU A 49 5.83 -7.47 8.36
CA LEU A 49 6.84 -7.02 7.41
C LEU A 49 8.11 -6.54 8.14
N ALA A 50 7.95 -5.81 9.26
CA ALA A 50 9.09 -5.37 10.08
C ALA A 50 9.92 -6.56 10.55
N ARG A 51 9.29 -7.64 11.04
CA ARG A 51 10.00 -8.87 11.45
C ARG A 51 10.71 -9.58 10.30
N GLU A 52 10.15 -9.54 9.09
CA GLU A 52 10.78 -10.17 7.94
C GLU A 52 12.06 -9.44 7.50
N ILE A 53 12.06 -8.10 7.56
CA ILE A 53 13.21 -7.30 7.16
C ILE A 53 14.22 -7.06 8.29
N GLU A 54 13.89 -7.39 9.54
CA GLU A 54 14.68 -7.07 10.73
C GLU A 54 16.13 -7.52 10.63
N LYS A 55 16.39 -8.69 10.04
CA LYS A 55 17.72 -9.27 9.91
C LYS A 55 18.53 -8.69 8.75
N THR A 56 17.92 -7.87 7.92
CA THR A 56 18.56 -7.29 6.74
C THR A 56 19.25 -5.98 7.12
N GLU A 57 20.51 -5.82 6.77
CA GLU A 57 21.26 -4.58 7.04
C GLU A 57 20.62 -3.39 6.31
N GLY A 58 20.49 -2.27 7.03
CA GLY A 58 19.85 -1.06 6.48
C GLY A 58 18.34 -1.16 6.34
N ASN A 59 17.70 -2.11 7.05
CA ASN A 59 16.25 -2.28 7.02
C ASN A 59 15.51 -0.99 7.40
N PHE A 60 14.39 -0.74 6.71
CA PHE A 60 13.52 0.40 6.96
C PHE A 60 12.11 0.12 6.44
N LEU A 61 11.13 0.30 7.29
CA LEU A 61 9.72 0.26 6.93
C LEU A 61 9.09 1.62 7.18
N PHE A 62 8.47 2.19 6.15
CA PHE A 62 7.69 3.42 6.25
C PHE A 62 6.21 3.08 6.09
N SER A 63 5.43 3.19 7.18
CA SER A 63 4.01 2.87 7.20
C SER A 63 3.18 4.13 7.24
N VAL A 64 2.27 4.28 6.28
CA VAL A 64 1.39 5.45 6.07
C VAL A 64 -0.05 5.04 6.26
N ASP A 65 -0.79 5.79 7.08
CA ASP A 65 -2.23 5.58 7.28
C ASP A 65 -2.98 6.92 7.32
N ASP A 66 -4.25 6.93 6.92
CA ASP A 66 -5.12 8.09 7.07
C ASP A 66 -5.79 8.17 8.44
N SER A 67 -5.78 7.07 9.20
CA SER A 67 -6.35 6.95 10.54
C SER A 67 -5.28 7.03 11.64
N ALA A 68 -5.35 8.06 12.46
CA ALA A 68 -4.50 8.16 13.64
C ALA A 68 -4.70 6.99 14.60
N LYS A 69 -5.93 6.48 14.70
CA LYS A 69 -6.29 5.34 15.56
C LYS A 69 -5.57 4.07 15.13
N TYR A 70 -5.66 3.69 13.85
CA TYR A 70 -5.03 2.46 13.36
C TYR A 70 -3.50 2.58 13.36
N SER A 71 -2.97 3.73 12.98
CA SER A 71 -1.54 4.00 13.06
C SER A 71 -1.00 3.91 14.49
N SER A 72 -1.77 4.40 15.49
CA SER A 72 -1.40 4.29 16.91
C SER A 72 -1.41 2.83 17.37
N LEU A 73 -2.48 2.09 17.08
CA LEU A 73 -2.57 0.67 17.45
C LEU A 73 -1.42 -0.16 16.86
N ALA A 74 -1.11 0.04 15.59
CA ALA A 74 0.00 -0.65 14.94
C ALA A 74 1.36 -0.28 15.55
N ARG A 75 1.55 0.99 15.93
CA ARG A 75 2.74 1.47 16.64
C ARG A 75 2.87 0.83 18.01
N ASP A 76 1.81 0.83 18.82
CA ASP A 76 1.80 0.25 20.17
C ASP A 76 2.13 -1.25 20.11
N GLU A 77 1.59 -1.97 19.13
CA GLU A 77 1.89 -3.39 18.90
C GLU A 77 3.36 -3.58 18.49
N TYR A 78 3.89 -2.72 17.62
CA TYR A 78 5.30 -2.76 17.24
C TYR A 78 6.21 -2.43 18.43
N GLU A 79 5.94 -1.39 19.21
CA GLU A 79 6.76 -0.94 20.35
C GLU A 79 6.76 -1.97 21.50
N THR A 80 5.67 -2.72 21.67
CA THR A 80 5.60 -3.82 22.66
C THR A 80 6.23 -5.12 22.16
N SER A 81 6.53 -5.20 20.86
CA SER A 81 7.19 -6.35 20.26
C SER A 81 8.71 -6.33 20.52
N GLU A 82 9.37 -7.46 20.36
CA GLU A 82 10.85 -7.53 20.40
C GLU A 82 11.49 -7.20 19.05
N CYS A 83 10.71 -6.73 18.06
CA CYS A 83 11.20 -6.42 16.72
C CYS A 83 12.12 -5.19 16.73
N ARG A 84 13.26 -5.30 16.06
CA ARG A 84 14.31 -4.27 16.00
C ARG A 84 14.44 -3.61 14.62
N ALA A 85 13.56 -3.92 13.68
CA ALA A 85 13.55 -3.24 12.39
C ALA A 85 13.29 -1.75 12.58
N LYS A 86 13.90 -0.90 11.76
CA LYS A 86 13.60 0.53 11.79
C LYS A 86 12.23 0.78 11.16
N VAL A 87 11.23 1.17 11.95
CA VAL A 87 9.88 1.50 11.48
C VAL A 87 9.57 2.97 11.73
N GLU A 88 9.04 3.66 10.72
CA GLU A 88 8.49 5.00 10.84
C GLU A 88 7.01 4.98 10.50
N PHE A 89 6.16 5.45 11.42
CA PHE A 89 4.72 5.59 11.23
C PHE A 89 4.36 7.02 10.87
N ARG A 90 3.53 7.18 9.84
CA ARG A 90 3.08 8.48 9.35
C ARG A 90 1.57 8.51 9.20
N VAL A 91 0.91 9.35 9.99
CA VAL A 91 -0.50 9.67 9.75
C VAL A 91 -0.57 10.77 8.69
N ALA A 92 -1.29 10.52 7.59
CA ALA A 92 -1.45 11.44 6.49
C ALA A 92 -2.91 11.46 6.01
N PRO A 93 -3.66 12.55 6.25
CA PRO A 93 -5.07 12.61 5.86
C PRO A 93 -5.22 12.56 4.33
N LEU A 94 -6.35 12.01 3.88
CA LEU A 94 -6.69 11.99 2.46
C LEU A 94 -7.16 13.36 1.99
N ARG A 95 -6.72 13.75 0.77
CA ARG A 95 -7.15 14.98 0.12
C ARG A 95 -7.39 14.76 -1.38
N PRO A 96 -8.34 15.49 -1.99
CA PRO A 96 -8.51 15.49 -3.44
C PRO A 96 -7.24 16.01 -4.13
N ARG A 97 -6.76 15.28 -5.13
CA ARG A 97 -5.59 15.61 -5.94
C ARG A 97 -5.84 15.31 -7.41
N LEU A 98 -5.30 16.13 -8.31
CA LEU A 98 -5.38 15.91 -9.76
C LEU A 98 -4.24 15.02 -10.26
N TYR A 99 -4.61 13.99 -11.02
CA TYR A 99 -3.72 13.11 -11.79
C TYR A 99 -4.09 13.23 -13.26
N GLY A 100 -3.38 14.11 -13.99
CA GLY A 100 -3.84 14.59 -15.27
C GLY A 100 -5.16 15.34 -15.14
N THR A 101 -6.24 14.81 -15.74
CA THR A 101 -7.60 15.36 -15.64
C THR A 101 -8.48 14.63 -14.63
N ARG A 102 -7.94 13.65 -13.89
CA ARG A 102 -8.69 12.83 -12.94
C ARG A 102 -8.52 13.36 -11.53
N LEU A 103 -9.63 13.65 -10.86
CA LEU A 103 -9.63 14.00 -9.44
C LEU A 103 -9.74 12.71 -8.62
N LEU A 104 -8.73 12.39 -7.82
CA LEU A 104 -8.68 11.22 -6.95
C LEU A 104 -8.38 11.67 -5.52
N LEU A 105 -8.71 10.82 -4.51
CA LEU A 105 -8.20 11.01 -3.15
C LEU A 105 -6.79 10.46 -3.05
N SER A 106 -5.91 11.15 -2.34
CA SER A 106 -4.54 10.75 -2.11
C SER A 106 -4.07 11.18 -0.72
N TYR A 107 -3.08 10.51 -0.18
CA TYR A 107 -2.43 10.88 1.07
C TYR A 107 -1.74 12.24 0.97
N SER A 108 -1.95 13.09 1.98
CA SER A 108 -1.33 14.42 2.07
C SER A 108 0.10 14.31 2.59
N LEU A 109 0.99 13.73 1.80
CA LEU A 109 2.41 13.65 2.09
C LEU A 109 3.15 14.87 1.52
N PRO A 110 4.26 15.30 2.15
CA PRO A 110 5.15 16.30 1.57
C PRO A 110 5.62 15.86 0.17
N LYS A 111 5.68 16.81 -0.78
CA LYS A 111 6.14 16.52 -2.12
C LYS A 111 7.59 16.02 -2.10
N GLY A 112 7.86 14.93 -2.79
CA GLY A 112 9.19 14.32 -2.88
C GLY A 112 9.62 13.53 -1.64
N LEU A 113 8.75 13.38 -0.63
CA LEU A 113 9.09 12.62 0.57
C LEU A 113 9.42 11.17 0.25
N LEU A 114 8.57 10.50 -0.52
CA LEU A 114 8.75 9.07 -0.81
C LEU A 114 10.02 8.83 -1.62
N GLU A 115 10.33 9.69 -2.57
CA GLU A 115 11.60 9.64 -3.33
C GLU A 115 12.82 9.89 -2.45
N ALA A 116 12.70 10.82 -1.49
CA ALA A 116 13.81 11.15 -0.58
C ALA A 116 14.15 10.02 0.40
N ILE A 117 13.13 9.27 0.83
CA ILE A 117 13.31 8.15 1.77
C ILE A 117 13.38 6.77 1.07
N GLY A 118 13.08 6.71 -0.22
CA GLY A 118 13.26 5.51 -1.06
C GLY A 118 14.73 5.28 -1.47
N PRO A 119 14.99 4.46 -2.47
CA PRO A 119 14.01 3.61 -3.15
C PRO A 119 13.52 2.44 -2.27
N PHE A 120 12.32 1.96 -2.54
CA PHE A 120 11.71 0.83 -1.83
C PHE A 120 11.74 -0.44 -2.67
N ASP A 121 12.11 -1.57 -2.07
CA ASP A 121 12.15 -2.89 -2.72
C ASP A 121 10.75 -3.48 -2.83
N LEU A 122 9.90 -3.20 -1.82
CA LEU A 122 8.53 -3.67 -1.73
C LEU A 122 7.60 -2.53 -1.27
N VAL A 123 6.48 -2.38 -1.97
CA VAL A 123 5.39 -1.47 -1.57
C VAL A 123 4.12 -2.28 -1.38
N LEU A 124 3.47 -2.17 -0.22
CA LEU A 124 2.14 -2.73 0.04
C LEU A 124 1.09 -1.62 -0.05
N ILE A 125 0.03 -1.86 -0.81
CA ILE A 125 -1.15 -1.00 -0.90
C ILE A 125 -2.36 -1.76 -0.36
N ASP A 126 -2.66 -1.57 0.93
CA ASP A 126 -3.84 -2.09 1.60
C ASP A 126 -4.81 -0.99 2.05
N ALA A 127 -4.38 0.26 1.97
CA ALA A 127 -5.19 1.45 2.27
C ALA A 127 -5.04 2.51 1.15
N PRO A 128 -5.90 3.52 1.13
CA PRO A 128 -7.01 3.78 2.02
C PRO A 128 -8.15 2.77 1.86
N HIS A 129 -9.15 2.86 2.76
CA HIS A 129 -10.34 2.02 2.66
C HIS A 129 -10.91 2.04 1.24
N HIS A 130 -11.38 0.89 0.74
CA HIS A 130 -11.82 0.68 -0.65
C HIS A 130 -12.86 1.72 -1.14
N ASP A 131 -13.74 2.24 -0.25
CA ASP A 131 -14.70 3.31 -0.58
C ASP A 131 -14.01 4.59 -1.06
N PHE A 132 -12.77 4.87 -0.62
CA PHE A 132 -12.03 6.08 -0.97
C PHE A 132 -11.17 5.90 -2.22
N GLY A 133 -10.85 4.66 -2.56
CA GLY A 133 -10.07 4.29 -3.74
C GLY A 133 -8.57 4.31 -3.52
N ARG A 134 -7.90 3.27 -4.00
CA ARG A 134 -6.45 3.05 -3.86
C ARG A 134 -5.65 3.44 -5.12
N GLU A 135 -6.33 3.91 -6.18
CA GLU A 135 -5.69 4.14 -7.48
C GLU A 135 -4.55 5.16 -7.44
N SER A 136 -4.74 6.26 -6.73
CA SER A 136 -3.76 7.35 -6.62
C SER A 136 -2.49 6.95 -5.90
N VAL A 137 -2.59 6.02 -4.93
CA VAL A 137 -1.48 5.58 -4.08
C VAL A 137 -0.35 5.00 -4.92
N PHE A 138 -0.68 4.21 -5.94
CA PHE A 138 0.32 3.68 -6.87
C PHE A 138 1.03 4.79 -7.64
N TYR A 139 0.30 5.80 -8.12
CA TYR A 139 0.91 6.93 -8.85
C TYR A 139 1.90 7.70 -7.97
N ASP A 140 1.57 7.87 -6.68
CA ASP A 140 2.44 8.58 -5.74
C ASP A 140 3.66 7.75 -5.34
N ALA A 141 3.53 6.42 -5.25
CA ALA A 141 4.60 5.53 -4.82
C ALA A 141 5.55 5.11 -5.94
N PHE A 142 5.10 5.05 -7.20
CA PHE A 142 5.83 4.39 -8.29
C PHE A 142 7.24 4.94 -8.52
N SER A 143 7.43 6.27 -8.41
CA SER A 143 8.77 6.87 -8.57
C SER A 143 9.75 6.43 -7.49
N ALA A 144 9.25 6.13 -6.29
CA ALA A 144 10.01 5.70 -5.14
C ALA A 144 10.22 4.17 -5.06
N VAL A 145 9.64 3.38 -5.96
CA VAL A 145 9.93 1.94 -6.08
C VAL A 145 11.30 1.76 -6.72
N ALA A 146 12.12 0.85 -6.20
CA ALA A 146 13.40 0.47 -6.77
C ALA A 146 13.24 -0.11 -8.20
N PRO A 147 14.22 0.01 -9.10
CA PRO A 147 14.25 -0.78 -10.32
C PRO A 147 14.24 -2.29 -9.96
N GLY A 148 13.32 -3.06 -10.55
CA GLY A 148 13.09 -4.48 -10.18
C GLY A 148 12.39 -4.66 -8.84
N GLY A 149 11.95 -3.58 -8.19
CA GLY A 149 11.12 -3.64 -6.98
C GLY A 149 9.66 -3.91 -7.31
N TYR A 150 8.88 -4.19 -6.28
CA TYR A 150 7.51 -4.68 -6.43
C TYR A 150 6.50 -3.82 -5.67
N VAL A 151 5.30 -3.72 -6.24
CA VAL A 151 4.11 -3.19 -5.56
C VAL A 151 3.09 -4.32 -5.44
N VAL A 152 2.56 -4.53 -4.25
CA VAL A 152 1.48 -5.48 -3.99
C VAL A 152 0.23 -4.70 -3.62
N LEU A 153 -0.85 -4.90 -4.38
CA LEU A 153 -2.18 -4.39 -4.07
C LEU A 153 -2.97 -5.51 -3.42
N ASP A 154 -3.51 -5.27 -2.22
CA ASP A 154 -4.46 -6.16 -1.57
C ASP A 154 -5.88 -5.97 -2.07
N ASP A 155 -6.75 -6.99 -1.82
CA ASP A 155 -8.14 -7.04 -2.26
C ASP A 155 -8.32 -6.98 -3.80
N ALA A 156 -7.32 -7.34 -4.58
CA ALA A 156 -7.31 -7.14 -6.03
C ALA A 156 -8.41 -7.89 -6.79
N ASN A 157 -9.07 -8.87 -6.15
CA ASN A 157 -10.20 -9.62 -6.69
C ASN A 157 -11.53 -9.35 -5.95
N ARG A 158 -11.55 -8.39 -5.02
CA ARG A 158 -12.74 -8.04 -4.22
C ARG A 158 -13.87 -7.44 -5.06
N GLY A 159 -13.53 -6.78 -6.16
CA GLY A 159 -14.52 -6.17 -7.05
C GLY A 159 -13.94 -5.59 -8.33
N ASP A 160 -14.81 -4.91 -9.09
CA ASP A 160 -14.40 -4.31 -10.37
C ASP A 160 -13.50 -3.07 -10.20
N MET A 161 -13.49 -2.46 -9.02
CA MET A 161 -12.74 -1.22 -8.78
C MET A 161 -11.24 -1.47 -8.78
N GLU A 162 -10.76 -2.46 -8.05
CA GLU A 162 -9.35 -2.80 -7.95
C GLU A 162 -8.80 -3.26 -9.30
N ARG A 163 -9.57 -4.07 -10.03
CA ARG A 163 -9.24 -4.43 -11.41
C ARG A 163 -9.19 -3.21 -12.34
N ALA A 164 -10.06 -2.20 -12.11
CA ALA A 164 -10.00 -0.95 -12.86
C ALA A 164 -8.76 -0.14 -12.52
N TYR A 165 -8.27 -0.16 -11.27
CA TYR A 165 -7.01 0.50 -10.91
C TYR A 165 -5.84 -0.11 -11.66
N VAL A 166 -5.70 -1.44 -11.68
CA VAL A 166 -4.64 -2.13 -12.41
C VAL A 166 -4.69 -1.80 -13.91
N ARG A 167 -5.89 -1.76 -14.51
CA ARG A 167 -6.04 -1.31 -15.92
C ARG A 167 -5.59 0.14 -16.13
N SER A 168 -5.92 1.04 -15.19
CA SER A 168 -5.50 2.44 -15.23
C SER A 168 -3.97 2.58 -15.13
N TRP A 169 -3.34 1.79 -14.24
CA TRP A 169 -1.89 1.79 -14.08
C TRP A 169 -1.18 1.22 -15.32
N ARG A 170 -1.70 0.12 -15.89
CA ARG A 170 -1.19 -0.39 -17.18
C ARG A 170 -1.30 0.65 -18.30
N ALA A 171 -2.41 1.36 -18.38
CA ALA A 171 -2.58 2.42 -19.37
C ALA A 171 -1.62 3.60 -19.12
N ALA A 172 -1.33 3.92 -17.84
CA ALA A 172 -0.45 5.04 -17.49
C ALA A 172 1.04 4.75 -17.71
N TYR A 173 1.48 3.52 -17.42
CA TYR A 173 2.91 3.16 -17.38
C TYR A 173 3.35 2.20 -18.49
N GLY A 174 2.40 1.58 -19.21
CA GLY A 174 2.71 0.66 -20.31
C GLY A 174 3.61 -0.48 -19.89
N GLY A 175 4.66 -0.72 -20.67
CA GLY A 175 5.67 -1.77 -20.40
C GLY A 175 6.63 -1.47 -19.26
N ALA A 176 6.48 -0.36 -18.53
CA ALA A 176 7.28 -0.09 -17.35
C ALA A 176 6.82 -0.87 -16.10
N ILE A 177 5.65 -1.51 -16.17
CA ILE A 177 5.10 -2.36 -15.11
C ILE A 177 4.62 -3.69 -15.66
N ASP A 178 4.76 -4.76 -14.86
CA ASP A 178 4.22 -6.09 -15.16
C ASP A 178 3.33 -6.58 -14.01
N PRO A 179 1.99 -6.42 -14.09
CA PRO A 179 1.06 -6.86 -13.07
C PRO A 179 0.64 -8.31 -13.26
N ILE A 180 0.71 -9.09 -12.17
CA ILE A 180 0.27 -10.47 -12.05
C ILE A 180 -0.82 -10.54 -10.98
N LEU A 181 -2.00 -11.06 -11.33
CA LEU A 181 -3.11 -11.27 -10.41
C LEU A 181 -3.04 -12.67 -9.79
N LEU A 182 -3.05 -12.74 -8.46
CA LEU A 182 -3.05 -13.96 -7.65
C LEU A 182 -4.44 -14.13 -7.02
N GLU A 183 -5.38 -14.70 -7.76
CA GLU A 183 -6.80 -14.81 -7.35
C GLU A 183 -7.03 -15.78 -6.18
N GLY A 184 -6.14 -16.75 -5.97
CA GLY A 184 -6.27 -17.79 -4.95
C GLY A 184 -5.72 -17.42 -3.56
N ILE A 185 -5.31 -16.17 -3.33
CA ILE A 185 -4.75 -15.71 -2.06
C ILE A 185 -5.66 -14.64 -1.48
N GLY A 186 -6.31 -14.93 -0.35
CA GLY A 186 -7.24 -14.01 0.29
C GLY A 186 -8.34 -13.53 -0.65
N ASN A 187 -8.58 -12.22 -0.64
CA ASN A 187 -9.47 -11.56 -1.61
C ASN A 187 -8.76 -11.22 -2.94
N GLY A 188 -7.65 -11.91 -3.24
CA GLY A 188 -6.79 -11.65 -4.38
C GLY A 188 -5.70 -10.62 -4.11
N LEU A 189 -4.49 -10.90 -4.58
CA LEU A 189 -3.38 -9.96 -4.59
C LEU A 189 -3.02 -9.61 -6.04
N CYS A 190 -2.64 -8.37 -6.30
CA CYS A 190 -1.98 -8.03 -7.56
C CYS A 190 -0.53 -7.65 -7.27
N VAL A 191 0.40 -8.46 -7.75
CA VAL A 191 1.84 -8.21 -7.66
C VAL A 191 2.28 -7.52 -8.93
N ILE A 192 2.93 -6.37 -8.80
CA ILE A 192 3.32 -5.51 -9.92
C ILE A 192 4.83 -5.28 -9.85
N GLU A 193 5.56 -5.84 -10.80
CA GLU A 193 6.98 -5.55 -10.95
C GLU A 193 7.20 -4.19 -11.62
N LYS A 194 8.13 -3.41 -11.11
CA LYS A 194 8.67 -2.23 -11.81
C LYS A 194 9.76 -2.65 -12.77
N VAL A 195 9.39 -2.90 -14.02
CA VAL A 195 10.30 -3.32 -15.10
C VAL A 195 11.14 -2.16 -15.62
N GLY A 196 10.61 -0.94 -15.54
CA GLY A 196 11.29 0.24 -16.05
C GLY A 196 10.82 1.55 -15.42
N SER A 197 11.43 2.65 -15.84
CA SER A 197 11.04 3.99 -15.43
C SER A 197 10.21 4.66 -16.52
N ALA A 198 9.04 5.19 -16.14
CA ALA A 198 8.20 5.96 -17.04
C ALA A 198 7.52 7.11 -16.29
N LYS A 199 7.30 8.21 -16.97
CA LYS A 199 6.38 9.24 -16.51
C LYS A 199 4.96 8.76 -16.80
N PRO A 200 4.01 8.86 -15.85
CA PRO A 200 2.67 8.37 -16.08
C PRO A 200 1.93 9.18 -17.16
N ALA A 201 1.43 8.49 -18.17
CA ALA A 201 0.44 9.01 -19.09
C ALA A 201 -0.95 8.76 -18.50
N TYR A 202 -1.39 9.64 -17.58
CA TYR A 202 -2.64 9.42 -16.87
C TYR A 202 -3.83 9.23 -17.82
N PRO A 203 -4.68 8.20 -17.59
CA PRO A 203 -5.90 8.04 -18.37
C PRO A 203 -6.76 9.30 -18.27
N ARG A 204 -7.36 9.71 -19.40
CA ARG A 204 -8.26 10.86 -19.40
C ARG A 204 -9.46 10.60 -18.50
N ALA A 205 -9.93 11.64 -17.82
CA ALA A 205 -11.13 11.53 -17.00
C ALA A 205 -12.32 11.10 -17.88
N GLY A 206 -12.91 9.96 -17.55
CA GLY A 206 -14.27 9.72 -17.95
C GLY A 206 -15.15 10.59 -17.05
N SER A 207 -16.03 11.38 -17.62
CA SER A 207 -17.20 12.07 -17.04
C SER A 207 -17.05 12.84 -15.69
N LEU A 208 -17.84 13.88 -15.55
CA LEU A 208 -18.10 14.62 -14.30
C LEU A 208 -18.48 13.71 -13.11
N SER A 209 -18.95 12.49 -13.39
CA SER A 209 -19.32 11.51 -12.37
C SER A 209 -18.14 11.04 -11.49
N LEU A 210 -16.93 10.94 -12.04
CA LEU A 210 -15.74 10.55 -11.25
C LEU A 210 -15.37 11.65 -10.25
N ALA A 211 -15.32 12.90 -10.70
CA ALA A 211 -15.03 14.03 -9.80
C ALA A 211 -16.09 14.17 -8.71
N ALA A 212 -17.38 14.05 -9.06
CA ALA A 212 -18.45 14.07 -8.09
C ALA A 212 -18.35 12.91 -7.07
N ARG A 213 -18.00 11.71 -7.52
CA ARG A 213 -17.73 10.56 -6.64
C ARG A 213 -16.57 10.85 -5.68
N THR A 214 -15.46 11.37 -6.19
CA THR A 214 -14.29 11.71 -5.36
C THR A 214 -14.63 12.75 -4.30
N LEU A 215 -15.35 13.82 -4.66
CA LEU A 215 -15.78 14.84 -3.70
C LEU A 215 -16.75 14.27 -2.65
N ARG A 216 -17.70 13.44 -3.05
CA ARG A 216 -18.62 12.77 -2.11
C ARG A 216 -17.83 11.86 -1.14
N ASN A 217 -16.85 11.11 -1.64
CA ASN A 217 -16.01 10.25 -0.80
C ASN A 217 -15.15 11.08 0.15
N TYR A 218 -14.68 12.24 -0.29
CA TYR A 218 -13.95 13.16 0.58
C TYR A 218 -14.81 13.72 1.72
N VAL A 219 -16.06 14.11 1.44
CA VAL A 219 -16.99 14.52 2.50
C VAL A 219 -17.23 13.39 3.49
N ARG A 220 -17.42 12.15 3.01
CA ARG A 220 -17.55 10.97 3.88
C ARG A 220 -16.30 10.74 4.73
N PHE A 221 -15.12 10.92 4.16
CA PHE A 221 -13.86 10.81 4.89
C PHE A 221 -13.79 11.83 6.03
N LEU A 222 -14.11 13.09 5.76
CA LEU A 222 -14.12 14.13 6.80
C LEU A 222 -15.09 13.82 7.94
N SER A 223 -16.30 13.30 7.63
CA SER A 223 -17.28 12.91 8.66
C SER A 223 -16.87 11.71 9.51
N ARG A 224 -15.95 10.86 9.03
CA ARG A 224 -15.42 9.72 9.81
C ARG A 224 -14.23 10.11 10.68
N SER A 225 -13.48 11.15 10.29
CA SER A 225 -12.30 11.61 11.05
C SER A 225 -12.66 12.42 12.29
N GLU A 226 -13.92 12.81 12.44
CA GLU A 226 -14.42 13.56 13.60
C GLU A 226 -15.11 12.64 14.65
N ALA A 227 -15.23 11.35 14.38
CA ALA A 227 -15.82 10.34 15.25
C ALA A 227 -14.73 9.39 15.81
#